data_e3a9fb91182fe5af839f878123b68c26
#
_entry.id   e3a9fb91182fe5af839f878123b68c26
#
_cell.length_a   1.000
_cell.length_b   1.000
_cell.length_c   1.000
_cell.angle_alpha   90.00
_cell.angle_beta   90.00
_cell.angle_gamma   90.00
#
_symmetry.space_group_name_H-M   'P 1'
#
loop_
_entity.id
_entity.type
_entity.pdbx_description
1 polymer ?
#
loop_
_entity_poly.entity_id
_entity_poly.type
_entity_poly.pdbx_seq_one_letter_code
_entity_poly.pdbx_strand_id
1 'polypeptide(L)'
;LGTTPDALVFTAGVGEFHAGVREGVCSGLEHLGIKLDKAKNALARTRNAETCISTDDSPIKIFVIPTDEELVMTEDAYALMKGTYDVHTKFTYSFQSPDYVNKGRAEGLKRDIEKNPALADILVKIPGRAN
;
A
#
# COMPACT_ATOMS: atom_id res chain seq x y z
N LEU A 1 3.44 -13.74 -19.48
CA LEU A 1 2.18 -13.09 -19.09
C LEU A 1 1.39 -12.84 -20.35
N GLY A 2 0.22 -13.46 -20.52
CA GLY A 2 -0.61 -13.37 -21.73
C GLY A 2 -1.54 -12.15 -21.78
N THR A 3 -1.54 -11.30 -20.75
CA THR A 3 -2.42 -10.13 -20.63
C THR A 3 -1.66 -8.93 -20.10
N THR A 4 -2.12 -7.73 -20.45
CA THR A 4 -1.62 -6.48 -19.85
C THR A 4 -2.01 -6.45 -18.38
N PRO A 5 -1.10 -6.14 -17.44
CA PRO A 5 -1.44 -6.00 -16.02
C PRO A 5 -2.35 -4.79 -15.80
N ASP A 6 -3.23 -4.88 -14.81
CA ASP A 6 -4.11 -3.75 -14.43
C ASP A 6 -3.37 -2.73 -13.57
N ALA A 7 -2.40 -3.18 -12.79
CA ALA A 7 -1.64 -2.33 -11.88
C ALA A 7 -0.21 -2.83 -11.65
N LEU A 8 0.67 -1.88 -11.31
CA LEU A 8 1.98 -2.09 -10.73
C LEU A 8 1.94 -1.68 -9.26
N VAL A 9 2.39 -2.56 -8.36
CA VAL A 9 2.37 -2.29 -6.92
C VAL A 9 3.79 -2.26 -6.37
N PHE A 10 4.12 -1.18 -5.66
CA PHE A 10 5.31 -1.07 -4.84
C PHE A 10 4.94 -1.31 -3.37
N THR A 11 5.70 -2.15 -2.72
CA THR A 11 5.48 -2.55 -1.32
C THR A 11 6.80 -2.86 -0.63
N ALA A 12 6.76 -3.14 0.67
CA ALA A 12 7.91 -3.32 1.55
C ALA A 12 8.83 -2.09 1.62
N GLY A 13 9.82 -2.13 2.49
CA GLY A 13 10.62 -0.96 2.86
C GLY A 13 11.17 -0.14 1.70
N VAL A 14 11.79 -0.77 0.70
CA VAL A 14 12.36 -0.06 -0.46
C VAL A 14 11.25 0.48 -1.38
N GLY A 15 10.23 -0.32 -1.67
CA GLY A 15 9.12 0.10 -2.51
C GLY A 15 8.29 1.24 -1.89
N GLU A 16 8.11 1.20 -0.58
CA GLU A 16 7.32 2.19 0.16
C GLU A 16 8.03 3.54 0.32
N PHE A 17 9.36 3.54 0.60
CA PHE A 17 10.05 4.75 1.04
C PHE A 17 10.99 5.39 0.01
N HIS A 18 11.39 4.66 -1.03
CA HIS A 18 12.38 5.14 -1.99
C HIS A 18 11.76 5.60 -3.31
N ALA A 19 11.33 6.87 -3.36
CA ALA A 19 10.76 7.48 -4.57
C ALA A 19 11.66 7.35 -5.80
N GLY A 20 12.98 7.48 -5.63
CA GLY A 20 13.96 7.32 -6.71
C GLY A 20 14.02 5.90 -7.28
N VAL A 21 13.84 4.88 -6.43
CA VAL A 21 13.76 3.48 -6.90
C VAL A 21 12.49 3.27 -7.72
N ARG A 22 11.34 3.76 -7.25
CA ARG A 22 10.08 3.67 -7.99
C ARG A 22 10.16 4.38 -9.34
N GLU A 23 10.77 5.58 -9.37
CA GLU A 23 11.00 6.31 -10.61
C GLU A 23 11.92 5.53 -11.56
N GLY A 24 13.02 4.97 -11.05
CA GLY A 24 13.93 4.15 -11.86
C GLY A 24 13.27 2.90 -12.46
N VAL A 25 12.43 2.23 -11.67
CA VAL A 25 11.68 1.04 -12.14
C VAL A 25 10.68 1.41 -13.25
N CYS A 26 10.00 2.55 -13.14
CA CYS A 26 8.99 2.97 -14.11
C CYS A 26 9.59 3.64 -15.37
N SER A 27 10.83 4.08 -15.30
CA SER A 27 11.50 4.80 -16.40
C SER A 27 11.62 3.93 -17.64
N GLY A 28 11.16 4.45 -18.77
CA GLY A 28 11.19 3.74 -20.06
C GLY A 28 10.04 2.74 -20.25
N LEU A 29 9.11 2.63 -19.30
CA LEU A 29 7.95 1.74 -19.40
C LEU A 29 6.67 2.45 -19.85
N GLU A 30 6.75 3.72 -20.23
CA GLU A 30 5.60 4.53 -20.64
C GLU A 30 4.91 3.93 -21.87
N HIS A 31 5.68 3.31 -22.77
CA HIS A 31 5.18 2.63 -23.96
C HIS A 31 4.34 1.37 -23.64
N LEU A 32 4.51 0.81 -22.42
CA LEU A 32 3.68 -0.29 -21.91
C LEU A 32 2.43 0.20 -21.17
N GLY A 33 2.27 1.52 -21.04
CA GLY A 33 1.15 2.12 -20.31
C GLY A 33 1.41 2.36 -18.82
N ILE A 34 2.66 2.27 -18.39
CA ILE A 34 3.07 2.56 -17.00
C ILE A 34 3.62 4.00 -16.97
N LYS A 35 2.79 4.95 -16.54
CA LYS A 35 3.14 6.37 -16.52
C LYS A 35 3.16 6.89 -15.08
N LEU A 36 4.36 7.10 -14.55
CA LEU A 36 4.56 7.63 -13.19
C LEU A 36 4.36 9.14 -13.16
N ASP A 37 3.61 9.62 -12.17
CA ASP A 37 3.56 11.03 -11.78
C ASP A 37 4.66 11.32 -10.75
N LYS A 38 5.67 12.11 -11.11
CA LYS A 38 6.81 12.41 -10.23
C LYS A 38 6.42 13.19 -8.98
N ALA A 39 5.42 14.07 -9.06
CA ALA A 39 4.96 14.85 -7.92
C ALA A 39 4.20 13.95 -6.94
N LYS A 40 3.26 13.13 -7.43
CA LYS A 40 2.57 12.13 -6.61
C LYS A 40 3.57 11.13 -5.99
N ASN A 41 4.57 10.69 -6.76
CA ASN A 41 5.60 9.78 -6.27
C ASN A 41 6.43 10.37 -5.12
N ALA A 42 6.77 11.66 -5.20
CA ALA A 42 7.50 12.34 -4.13
C ALA A 42 6.67 12.49 -2.84
N LEU A 43 5.33 12.61 -2.96
CA LEU A 43 4.39 12.69 -1.83
C LEU A 43 4.14 11.33 -1.17
N ALA A 44 4.25 10.23 -1.89
CA ALA A 44 3.95 8.87 -1.42
C ALA A 44 5.02 8.35 -0.44
N ARG A 45 4.96 8.84 0.81
CA ARG A 45 5.89 8.50 1.91
C ARG A 45 5.18 8.11 3.21
N THR A 46 3.89 7.86 3.17
CA THR A 46 3.15 7.39 4.34
C THR A 46 3.17 5.87 4.46
N ARG A 47 3.22 5.38 5.70
CA ARG A 47 2.97 3.96 6.03
C ARG A 47 1.52 3.71 6.44
N ASN A 48 0.68 4.75 6.40
CA ASN A 48 -0.61 4.75 7.06
C ASN A 48 -1.78 4.60 6.07
N ALA A 49 -1.51 4.67 4.77
CA ALA A 49 -2.52 4.48 3.73
C ALA A 49 -1.89 4.11 2.39
N GLU A 50 -2.70 3.52 1.53
CA GLU A 50 -2.39 3.21 0.15
C GLU A 50 -2.43 4.49 -0.69
N THR A 51 -1.47 4.67 -1.59
CA THR A 51 -1.39 5.84 -2.47
C THR A 51 -1.30 5.43 -3.94
N CYS A 52 -1.89 6.25 -4.82
CA CYS A 52 -1.79 6.11 -6.26
C CYS A 52 -0.82 7.16 -6.81
N ILE A 53 0.22 6.71 -7.49
CA ILE A 53 1.32 7.55 -8.00
C ILE A 53 1.43 7.55 -9.52
N SER A 54 0.44 7.02 -10.23
CA SER A 54 0.35 7.13 -11.68
C SER A 54 -0.21 8.47 -12.11
N THR A 55 0.07 8.88 -13.36
CA THR A 55 -0.68 9.95 -14.01
C THR A 55 -2.14 9.53 -14.21
N ASP A 56 -3.03 10.50 -14.39
CA ASP A 56 -4.46 10.22 -14.51
C ASP A 56 -4.78 9.45 -15.81
N ASP A 57 -4.01 9.71 -16.87
CA ASP A 57 -4.11 9.05 -18.17
C ASP A 57 -3.33 7.72 -18.26
N SER A 58 -2.72 7.26 -17.18
CA SER A 58 -2.00 5.98 -17.18
C SER A 58 -2.99 4.81 -17.28
N PRO A 59 -2.90 3.97 -18.33
CA PRO A 59 -3.71 2.76 -18.43
C PRO A 59 -3.45 1.79 -17.29
N ILE A 60 -2.17 1.58 -16.95
CA ILE A 60 -1.75 0.74 -15.82
C ILE A 60 -1.56 1.65 -14.61
N LYS A 61 -2.34 1.41 -13.55
CA LYS A 61 -2.22 2.20 -12.32
C LYS A 61 -0.99 1.79 -11.51
N ILE A 62 -0.39 2.76 -10.82
CA ILE A 62 0.81 2.53 -10.00
C ILE A 62 0.45 2.85 -8.56
N PHE A 63 0.53 1.84 -7.69
CA PHE A 63 0.21 1.98 -6.27
C PHE A 63 1.44 1.80 -5.39
N VAL A 64 1.46 2.51 -4.27
CA VAL A 64 2.31 2.19 -3.13
C VAL A 64 1.41 1.68 -2.02
N ILE A 65 1.61 0.43 -1.62
CA ILE A 65 0.78 -0.26 -0.63
C ILE A 65 1.67 -0.64 0.57
N PRO A 66 1.47 0.00 1.74
CA PRO A 66 2.23 -0.34 2.94
C PRO A 66 1.87 -1.74 3.44
N THR A 67 2.90 -2.51 3.78
CA THR A 67 2.76 -3.81 4.45
C THR A 67 2.70 -3.67 5.96
N ASP A 68 2.24 -4.72 6.63
CA ASP A 68 2.22 -4.83 8.09
C ASP A 68 2.68 -6.25 8.50
N GLU A 69 3.94 -6.53 8.22
CA GLU A 69 4.54 -7.84 8.48
C GLU A 69 4.66 -8.12 9.98
N GLU A 70 4.82 -7.06 10.78
CA GLU A 70 4.91 -7.16 12.24
C GLU A 70 3.59 -7.66 12.84
N LEU A 71 2.45 -7.26 12.29
CA LEU A 71 1.14 -7.75 12.72
C LEU A 71 1.00 -9.25 12.43
N VAL A 72 1.37 -9.69 11.22
CA VAL A 72 1.32 -11.11 10.84
C VAL A 72 2.18 -11.94 11.78
N MET A 73 3.44 -11.55 11.99
CA MET A 73 4.35 -12.26 12.87
C MET A 73 3.86 -12.30 14.33
N THR A 74 3.24 -11.22 14.79
CA THR A 74 2.69 -11.14 16.15
C THR A 74 1.50 -12.08 16.33
N GLU A 75 0.59 -12.12 15.36
CA GLU A 75 -0.57 -13.02 15.39
C GLU A 75 -0.15 -14.49 15.28
N ASP A 76 0.80 -14.81 14.41
CA ASP A 76 1.36 -16.16 14.29
C ASP A 76 2.01 -16.62 15.60
N ALA A 77 2.88 -15.80 16.18
CA ALA A 77 3.53 -16.11 17.43
C ALA A 77 2.54 -16.33 18.58
N TYR A 78 1.53 -15.45 18.69
CA TYR A 78 0.48 -15.58 19.69
C TYR A 78 -0.34 -16.86 19.49
N ALA A 79 -0.74 -17.16 18.27
CA ALA A 79 -1.51 -18.37 17.95
C ALA A 79 -0.71 -19.66 18.21
N LEU A 80 0.59 -19.66 17.90
CA LEU A 80 1.50 -20.76 18.22
C LEU A 80 1.58 -20.99 19.73
N MET A 81 1.76 -19.93 20.52
CA MET A 81 1.79 -20.00 21.99
C MET A 81 0.47 -20.53 22.57
N LYS A 82 -0.65 -20.27 21.93
CA LYS A 82 -1.98 -20.74 22.37
C LYS A 82 -2.33 -22.11 21.82
N GLY A 83 -1.54 -22.69 20.92
CA GLY A 83 -1.84 -23.95 20.26
C GLY A 83 -3.03 -23.87 19.31
N THR A 84 -3.34 -22.68 18.80
CA THR A 84 -4.46 -22.42 17.89
C THR A 84 -4.02 -22.16 16.45
N TYR A 85 -2.71 -22.07 16.21
CA TYR A 85 -2.17 -21.89 14.87
C TYR A 85 -2.31 -23.17 14.03
N ASP A 86 -2.78 -23.01 12.81
CA ASP A 86 -2.70 -24.04 11.76
C ASP A 86 -1.65 -23.60 10.73
N VAL A 87 -1.70 -24.11 9.51
CA VAL A 87 -0.88 -23.62 8.41
C VAL A 87 -1.34 -22.22 7.98
N HIS A 88 -0.43 -21.39 7.53
CA HIS A 88 -0.67 -20.00 7.13
C HIS A 88 -1.90 -19.82 6.20
N THR A 89 -2.14 -20.76 5.29
CA THR A 89 -3.28 -20.70 4.35
C THR A 89 -4.65 -20.97 4.98
N LYS A 90 -4.68 -21.50 6.21
CA LYS A 90 -5.93 -21.82 6.94
C LYS A 90 -6.16 -20.93 8.16
N PHE A 91 -5.11 -20.29 8.67
CA PHE A 91 -5.21 -19.39 9.80
C PHE A 91 -5.96 -18.12 9.38
N THR A 92 -6.92 -17.67 10.19
CA THR A 92 -7.68 -16.46 9.95
C THR A 92 -7.07 -15.31 10.74
N TYR A 93 -6.51 -14.34 10.04
CA TYR A 93 -5.92 -13.14 10.64
C TYR A 93 -6.98 -12.09 10.98
N SER A 94 -6.71 -11.27 11.98
CA SER A 94 -7.63 -10.21 12.41
C SER A 94 -7.96 -9.23 11.29
N PHE A 95 -6.99 -8.91 10.43
CA PHE A 95 -7.15 -7.97 9.31
C PHE A 95 -8.01 -8.51 8.16
N GLN A 96 -8.36 -9.80 8.16
CA GLN A 96 -9.29 -10.38 7.19
C GLN A 96 -10.77 -10.10 7.54
N SER A 97 -11.03 -9.64 8.78
CA SER A 97 -12.37 -9.22 9.17
C SER A 97 -12.83 -7.99 8.38
N PRO A 98 -14.06 -7.97 7.84
CA PRO A 98 -14.63 -6.77 7.19
C PRO A 98 -14.64 -5.54 8.10
N ASP A 99 -14.75 -5.74 9.41
CA ASP A 99 -14.81 -4.66 10.41
C ASP A 99 -13.43 -4.26 10.95
N TYR A 100 -12.36 -4.86 10.41
CA TYR A 100 -11.01 -4.55 10.88
C TYR A 100 -10.62 -3.10 10.58
N VAL A 101 -10.20 -2.40 11.61
CA VAL A 101 -9.64 -1.04 11.51
C VAL A 101 -8.33 -0.99 12.28
N ASN A 102 -7.25 -0.67 11.59
CA ASN A 102 -5.98 -0.36 12.23
C ASN A 102 -6.02 1.08 12.77
N LYS A 103 -6.35 1.22 14.06
CA LYS A 103 -6.47 2.53 14.73
C LYS A 103 -5.17 3.33 14.68
N GLY A 104 -4.02 2.65 14.83
CA GLY A 104 -2.72 3.31 14.77
C GLY A 104 -2.43 3.93 13.41
N ARG A 105 -2.76 3.23 12.32
CA ARG A 105 -2.67 3.77 10.96
C ARG A 105 -3.64 4.92 10.72
N ALA A 106 -4.88 4.80 11.19
CA ALA A 106 -5.87 5.87 11.03
C ALA A 106 -5.44 7.17 11.73
N GLU A 107 -4.89 7.08 12.94
CA GLU A 107 -4.34 8.23 13.66
C GLU A 107 -3.04 8.75 13.01
N GLY A 108 -2.19 7.85 12.54
CA GLY A 108 -0.98 8.18 11.81
C GLY A 108 -1.28 8.96 10.54
N LEU A 109 -2.27 8.51 9.77
CA LEU A 109 -2.69 9.17 8.53
C LEU A 109 -3.19 10.61 8.79
N LYS A 110 -3.96 10.82 9.84
CA LYS A 110 -4.39 12.19 10.21
C LYS A 110 -3.20 13.11 10.43
N ARG A 111 -2.21 12.66 11.22
CA ARG A 111 -0.97 13.42 11.44
C ARG A 111 -0.17 13.67 10.16
N ASP A 112 -0.13 12.69 9.25
CA ASP A 112 0.58 12.84 7.98
C ASP A 112 -0.09 13.88 7.08
N ILE A 113 -1.44 13.88 7.01
CA ILE A 113 -2.22 14.86 6.26
C ILE A 113 -2.09 16.26 6.88
N GLU A 114 -2.10 16.37 8.21
CA GLU A 114 -1.87 17.67 8.90
C GLU A 114 -0.51 18.27 8.55
N LYS A 115 0.53 17.44 8.45
CA LYS A 115 1.89 17.86 8.05
C LYS A 115 2.00 18.17 6.56
N ASN A 116 1.28 17.46 5.73
CA ASN A 116 1.29 17.61 4.27
C ASN A 116 -0.10 17.35 3.70
N PRO A 117 -0.95 18.40 3.60
CA PRO A 117 -2.32 18.28 3.08
C PRO A 117 -2.40 17.69 1.66
N ALA A 118 -1.38 17.91 0.81
CA ALA A 118 -1.35 17.37 -0.56
C ALA A 118 -1.33 15.82 -0.59
N LEU A 119 -0.99 15.16 0.52
CA LEU A 119 -1.07 13.71 0.62
C LEU A 119 -2.50 13.20 0.39
N ALA A 120 -3.51 13.95 0.80
CA ALA A 120 -4.91 13.57 0.64
C ALA A 120 -5.32 13.36 -0.84
N ASP A 121 -4.67 14.06 -1.76
CA ASP A 121 -4.99 14.02 -3.20
C ASP A 121 -4.56 12.71 -3.87
N ILE A 122 -3.63 12.00 -3.26
CA ILE A 122 -3.08 10.76 -3.82
C ILE A 122 -3.55 9.49 -3.09
N LEU A 123 -4.36 9.63 -2.05
CA LEU A 123 -4.88 8.49 -1.30
C LEU A 123 -5.83 7.65 -2.16
N VAL A 124 -5.70 6.34 -2.04
CA VAL A 124 -6.64 5.40 -2.64
C VAL A 124 -7.93 5.38 -1.83
N LYS A 125 -9.04 5.70 -2.48
CA LYS A 125 -10.38 5.58 -1.88
C LYS A 125 -10.88 4.14 -2.05
N ILE A 126 -10.98 3.41 -0.95
CA ILE A 126 -11.48 2.05 -0.96
C ILE A 126 -13.00 2.10 -0.73
N PRO A 127 -13.83 1.65 -1.71
CA PRO A 127 -15.27 1.62 -1.52
C PRO A 127 -15.66 0.82 -0.28
N GLY A 128 -16.49 1.42 0.59
CA GLY A 128 -16.99 0.76 1.82
C GLY A 128 -16.04 0.79 3.02
N ARG A 129 -14.85 1.38 2.92
CA ARG A 129 -14.01 1.71 4.08
C ARG A 129 -14.05 3.20 4.35
N ALA A 130 -14.30 3.57 5.62
CA ALA A 130 -14.04 4.92 6.09
C ALA A 130 -12.51 5.12 6.14
N ASN A 131 -12.01 6.10 5.42
CA ASN A 131 -10.60 6.53 5.49
C ASN A 131 -10.34 7.23 6.82
#